data_343b9176cbb0b21fd5875bfb9391500e
#
_entry.id   343b9176cbb0b21fd5875bfb9391500e
#
_cell.length_a   1.000
_cell.length_b   1.000
_cell.length_c   1.000
_cell.angle_alpha   90.00
_cell.angle_beta   90.00
_cell.angle_gamma   90.00
#
_symmetry.space_group_name_H-M   'P 1'
#
loop_
_entity.id
_entity.type
_entity.pdbx_description
1 polymer ?
#
loop_
_entity_poly.entity_id
_entity_poly.type
_entity_poly.pdbx_seq_one_letter_code
_entity_poly.pdbx_strand_id
1 'polypeptide(L)'
;VIGEFSVTKILSMLERDNLLPAILFRTARKQCDVDVERVNQARGAELEPEAQARLAYEVTQIADKYGVEHDVLTTYPQYDALIRTGIGAHHAGQLLIWRLVLEELMTRGMLRLLIATGTVAAGVDFPART
;
A
#
# COMPACT_ATOMS: atom_id res chain seq x y z
N VAL A 1 -16.69 16.51 9.56
CA VAL A 1 -16.86 15.39 10.44
C VAL A 1 -15.57 15.13 11.21
N ILE A 2 -15.74 14.96 12.48
CA ILE A 2 -14.64 14.72 13.38
C ILE A 2 -13.98 13.40 12.99
N GLY A 3 -12.66 13.41 12.84
CA GLY A 3 -11.91 12.22 12.53
C GLY A 3 -11.75 11.92 11.06
N GLU A 4 -12.39 12.68 10.20
CA GLU A 4 -12.22 12.50 8.77
C GLU A 4 -11.08 13.38 8.26
N PHE A 5 -9.88 12.92 8.47
CA PHE A 5 -8.71 13.61 7.98
C PHE A 5 -8.38 13.15 6.57
N SER A 6 -7.91 14.10 5.75
CA SER A 6 -7.39 13.78 4.44
C SER A 6 -6.21 12.82 4.57
N VAL A 7 -6.18 11.79 3.73
CA VAL A 7 -5.09 10.82 3.75
C VAL A 7 -3.74 11.49 3.49
N THR A 8 -3.71 12.53 2.64
CA THR A 8 -2.47 13.25 2.36
C THR A 8 -1.95 13.97 3.60
N LYS A 9 -2.82 14.52 4.41
CA LYS A 9 -2.43 15.15 5.68
C LYS A 9 -1.93 14.12 6.68
N ILE A 10 -2.61 12.97 6.75
CA ILE A 10 -2.19 11.87 7.62
C ILE A 10 -0.81 11.40 7.21
N LEU A 11 -0.58 11.19 5.92
CA LEU A 11 0.71 10.75 5.41
C LEU A 11 1.81 11.74 5.74
N SER A 12 1.57 13.03 5.52
CA SER A 12 2.54 14.08 5.83
C SER A 12 2.90 14.10 7.30
N MET A 13 1.89 13.95 8.16
CA MET A 13 2.11 13.93 9.61
C MET A 13 2.93 12.71 10.03
N LEU A 14 2.60 11.53 9.51
CA LEU A 14 3.32 10.30 9.83
C LEU A 14 4.78 10.38 9.37
N GLU A 15 4.99 10.93 8.18
CA GLU A 15 6.33 11.09 7.63
C GLU A 15 7.15 12.08 8.47
N ARG A 16 6.56 13.23 8.80
CA ARG A 16 7.22 14.25 9.61
C ARG A 16 7.63 13.71 10.97
N ASP A 17 6.77 12.88 11.59
CA ASP A 17 7.01 12.34 12.93
C ASP A 17 7.75 11.01 12.90
N ASN A 18 8.21 10.58 11.71
CA ASN A 18 8.98 9.36 11.51
C ASN A 18 8.22 8.10 11.97
N LEU A 19 6.92 8.05 11.66
CA LEU A 19 6.03 6.94 12.04
C LEU A 19 5.71 5.98 10.89
N LEU A 20 6.34 6.16 9.73
CA LEU A 20 6.21 5.22 8.62
C LEU A 20 7.23 4.09 8.77
N PRO A 21 6.93 2.88 8.31
CA PRO A 21 5.68 2.46 7.69
C PRO A 21 4.53 2.38 8.69
N ALA A 22 3.31 2.52 8.20
CA ALA A 22 2.11 2.55 9.04
C ALA A 22 0.96 1.81 8.38
N ILE A 23 -0.04 1.46 9.20
CA ILE A 23 -1.31 0.92 8.72
C ILE A 23 -2.40 1.90 9.13
N LEU A 24 -3.20 2.34 8.16
CA LEU A 24 -4.34 3.21 8.40
C LEU A 24 -5.61 2.38 8.20
N PHE A 25 -6.42 2.26 9.24
CA PHE A 25 -7.66 1.51 9.13
C PHE A 25 -8.81 2.43 8.77
N ARG A 26 -9.59 2.02 7.77
CA ARG A 26 -10.82 2.68 7.36
C ARG A 26 -11.98 1.70 7.55
N THR A 27 -13.19 2.21 7.63
CA THR A 27 -14.38 1.38 7.82
C THR A 27 -14.99 0.92 6.50
N ALA A 28 -14.70 1.62 5.40
CA ALA A 28 -15.27 1.32 4.09
C ALA A 28 -14.19 1.00 3.07
N ARG A 29 -14.43 -0.06 2.28
CA ARG A 29 -13.51 -0.46 1.20
C ARG A 29 -13.29 0.66 0.19
N LYS A 30 -14.39 1.33 -0.18
CA LYS A 30 -14.32 2.43 -1.14
C LYS A 30 -13.41 3.55 -0.66
N GLN A 31 -13.43 3.83 0.64
CA GLN A 31 -12.56 4.87 1.20
C GLN A 31 -11.09 4.50 1.06
N CYS A 32 -10.76 3.21 1.21
CA CYS A 32 -9.40 2.76 1.00
C CYS A 32 -8.93 3.04 -0.43
N ASP A 33 -9.76 2.72 -1.40
CA ASP A 33 -9.42 2.93 -2.81
C ASP A 33 -9.33 4.42 -3.14
N VAL A 34 -10.24 5.22 -2.60
CA VAL A 34 -10.23 6.68 -2.78
C VAL A 34 -8.97 7.29 -2.18
N ASP A 35 -8.57 6.82 -1.00
CA ASP A 35 -7.37 7.31 -0.33
C ASP A 35 -6.12 7.06 -1.17
N VAL A 36 -5.98 5.86 -1.72
CA VAL A 36 -4.84 5.53 -2.59
C VAL A 36 -4.82 6.47 -3.80
N GLU A 37 -5.95 6.70 -4.43
CA GLU A 37 -6.03 7.57 -5.60
C GLU A 37 -5.69 9.03 -5.25
N ARG A 38 -6.13 9.50 -4.09
CA ARG A 38 -5.80 10.84 -3.64
C ARG A 38 -4.31 11.03 -3.45
N VAL A 39 -3.63 10.06 -2.85
CA VAL A 39 -2.18 10.12 -2.70
C VAL A 39 -1.51 10.05 -4.06
N ASN A 40 -2.01 9.21 -4.95
CA ASN A 40 -1.45 9.07 -6.29
C ASN A 40 -1.51 10.38 -7.08
N GLN A 41 -2.52 11.20 -6.83
CA GLN A 41 -2.67 12.49 -7.51
C GLN A 41 -1.97 13.64 -6.80
N ALA A 42 -1.50 13.43 -5.58
CA ALA A 42 -0.88 14.50 -4.80
C ALA A 42 0.54 14.79 -5.31
N ARG A 43 0.89 16.06 -5.35
CA ARG A 43 2.24 16.46 -5.72
C ARG A 43 3.22 16.12 -4.62
N GLY A 44 4.38 15.62 -5.02
CA GLY A 44 5.43 15.30 -4.08
C GLY A 44 5.22 14.02 -3.30
N ALA A 45 4.18 13.26 -3.63
CA ALA A 45 3.90 12.00 -2.95
C ALA A 45 4.67 10.82 -3.56
N GLU A 46 5.19 11.00 -4.78
CA GLU A 46 5.88 9.91 -5.47
C GLU A 46 7.20 9.55 -4.81
N LEU A 47 7.50 8.27 -4.86
CA LEU A 47 8.81 7.76 -4.44
C LEU A 47 9.88 8.19 -5.44
N GLU A 48 11.12 8.21 -4.97
CA GLU A 48 12.27 8.40 -5.85
C GLU A 48 12.30 7.29 -6.91
N PRO A 49 12.81 7.57 -8.13
CA PRO A 49 12.83 6.56 -9.19
C PRO A 49 13.49 5.25 -8.79
N GLU A 50 14.56 5.30 -8.00
CA GLU A 50 15.25 4.09 -7.55
C GLU A 50 14.36 3.27 -6.63
N ALA A 51 13.60 3.93 -5.75
CA ALA A 51 12.69 3.24 -4.85
C ALA A 51 11.53 2.61 -5.62
N GLN A 52 11.02 3.30 -6.65
CA GLN A 52 9.98 2.75 -7.52
C GLN A 52 10.48 1.50 -8.24
N ALA A 53 11.69 1.53 -8.78
CA ALA A 53 12.28 0.40 -9.48
C ALA A 53 12.46 -0.80 -8.54
N ARG A 54 12.91 -0.55 -7.33
CA ARG A 54 13.08 -1.60 -6.32
C ARG A 54 11.74 -2.23 -5.94
N LEU A 55 10.72 -1.41 -5.77
CA LEU A 55 9.39 -1.90 -5.43
C LEU A 55 8.82 -2.74 -6.56
N ALA A 56 8.95 -2.29 -7.80
CA ALA A 56 8.51 -3.07 -8.97
C ALA A 56 9.23 -4.41 -9.05
N TYR A 57 10.53 -4.44 -8.78
CA TYR A 57 11.30 -5.67 -8.76
C TYR A 57 10.77 -6.63 -7.68
N GLU A 58 10.51 -6.11 -6.47
CA GLU A 58 9.99 -6.94 -5.38
C GLU A 58 8.63 -7.53 -5.71
N VAL A 59 7.78 -6.79 -6.39
CA VAL A 59 6.48 -7.31 -6.82
C VAL A 59 6.68 -8.51 -7.76
N THR A 60 7.62 -8.42 -8.70
CA THR A 60 7.88 -9.57 -9.59
C THR A 60 8.43 -10.78 -8.84
N GLN A 61 9.26 -10.55 -7.82
CA GLN A 61 9.78 -11.63 -6.99
C GLN A 61 8.67 -12.33 -6.23
N ILE A 62 7.72 -11.57 -5.71
CA ILE A 62 6.57 -12.12 -5.00
C ILE A 62 5.67 -12.90 -5.97
N ALA A 63 5.45 -12.37 -7.18
CA ALA A 63 4.69 -13.07 -8.20
C ALA A 63 5.32 -14.43 -8.50
N ASP A 64 6.63 -14.47 -8.67
CA ASP A 64 7.37 -15.72 -8.93
C ASP A 64 7.22 -16.70 -7.76
N LYS A 65 7.28 -16.18 -6.54
CA LYS A 65 7.12 -17.00 -5.33
C LYS A 65 5.78 -17.73 -5.32
N TYR A 66 4.73 -17.06 -5.77
CA TYR A 66 3.37 -17.62 -5.77
C TYR A 66 3.00 -18.25 -7.12
N GLY A 67 3.92 -18.31 -8.07
CA GLY A 67 3.66 -18.91 -9.37
C GLY A 67 2.65 -18.13 -10.22
N VAL A 68 2.62 -16.81 -10.07
CA VAL A 68 1.66 -15.95 -10.76
C VAL A 68 2.37 -15.20 -11.89
N GLU A 69 1.70 -15.14 -13.05
CA GLU A 69 2.23 -14.34 -14.17
C GLU A 69 2.35 -12.88 -13.76
N HIS A 70 3.44 -12.24 -14.16
CA HIS A 70 3.69 -10.85 -13.77
C HIS A 70 2.58 -9.90 -14.20
N ASP A 71 1.97 -10.13 -15.36
CA ASP A 71 0.94 -9.25 -15.88
C ASP A 71 -0.35 -9.26 -15.06
N VAL A 72 -0.60 -10.32 -14.30
CA VAL A 72 -1.75 -10.34 -13.38
C VAL A 72 -1.65 -9.18 -12.38
N LEU A 73 -0.43 -8.88 -11.94
CA LEU A 73 -0.19 -7.81 -10.99
C LEU A 73 0.06 -6.47 -11.68
N THR A 74 0.85 -6.45 -12.76
CA THR A 74 1.21 -5.19 -13.41
C THR A 74 0.03 -4.51 -14.10
N THR A 75 -1.00 -5.27 -14.46
CA THR A 75 -2.21 -4.70 -15.06
C THR A 75 -3.33 -4.48 -14.05
N TYR A 76 -3.10 -4.84 -12.79
CA TYR A 76 -4.10 -4.60 -11.76
C TYR A 76 -4.31 -3.07 -11.60
N PRO A 77 -5.57 -2.61 -11.45
CA PRO A 77 -5.85 -1.16 -11.48
C PRO A 77 -5.06 -0.31 -10.49
N GLN A 78 -4.64 -0.87 -9.38
CA GLN A 78 -3.91 -0.11 -8.36
C GLN A 78 -2.39 -0.30 -8.42
N TYR A 79 -1.89 -1.03 -9.43
CA TYR A 79 -0.46 -1.30 -9.53
C TYR A 79 0.36 -0.03 -9.71
N ASP A 80 -0.05 0.83 -10.65
CA ASP A 80 0.72 2.05 -10.93
C ASP A 80 0.80 2.97 -9.71
N ALA A 81 -0.30 3.11 -8.99
CA ALA A 81 -0.32 3.92 -7.77
C ALA A 81 0.59 3.32 -6.70
N LEU A 82 0.57 1.99 -6.55
CA LEU A 82 1.44 1.30 -5.60
C LEU A 82 2.91 1.58 -5.89
N ILE A 83 3.33 1.39 -7.14
CA ILE A 83 4.73 1.58 -7.51
C ILE A 83 5.14 3.04 -7.37
N ARG A 84 4.28 3.96 -7.80
CA ARG A 84 4.59 5.38 -7.76
C ARG A 84 4.71 5.91 -6.33
N THR A 85 3.87 5.45 -5.42
CA THR A 85 3.76 6.07 -4.09
C THR A 85 4.18 5.17 -2.93
N GLY A 86 4.25 3.86 -3.12
CA GLY A 86 4.53 2.94 -2.02
C GLY A 86 3.36 2.80 -1.06
N ILE A 87 2.14 3.07 -1.52
CA ILE A 87 0.94 3.03 -0.70
C ILE A 87 -0.06 2.08 -1.34
N GLY A 88 -0.65 1.21 -0.56
CA GLY A 88 -1.62 0.25 -1.05
C GLY A 88 -2.90 0.22 -0.25
N ALA A 89 -4.00 -0.11 -0.90
CA ALA A 89 -5.29 -0.38 -0.26
C ALA A 89 -5.46 -1.89 -0.15
N HIS A 90 -5.93 -2.35 1.00
CA HIS A 90 -6.09 -3.77 1.29
C HIS A 90 -7.49 -4.02 1.83
N HIS A 91 -8.32 -4.71 1.06
CA HIS A 91 -9.67 -5.07 1.49
C HIS A 91 -10.19 -6.30 0.74
N ALA A 92 -11.27 -6.86 1.25
CA ALA A 92 -11.80 -8.15 0.75
C ALA A 92 -12.38 -8.10 -0.66
N GLY A 93 -12.60 -6.90 -1.23
CA GLY A 93 -13.08 -6.75 -2.60
C GLY A 93 -12.01 -6.89 -3.67
N GLN A 94 -10.75 -7.11 -3.27
CA GLN A 94 -9.63 -7.22 -4.19
C GLN A 94 -9.29 -8.68 -4.48
N LEU A 95 -8.51 -8.90 -5.55
CA LEU A 95 -7.97 -10.22 -5.82
C LEU A 95 -7.13 -10.69 -4.64
N LEU A 96 -7.26 -11.96 -4.29
CA LEU A 96 -6.49 -12.53 -3.19
C LEU A 96 -4.98 -12.33 -3.39
N ILE A 97 -4.50 -12.60 -4.62
CA ILE A 97 -3.06 -12.45 -4.88
C ILE A 97 -2.59 -11.01 -4.68
N TRP A 98 -3.42 -10.01 -5.02
CA TRP A 98 -3.08 -8.62 -4.77
C TRP A 98 -2.89 -8.35 -3.28
N ARG A 99 -3.83 -8.84 -2.46
CA ARG A 99 -3.74 -8.69 -1.01
C ARG A 99 -2.50 -9.37 -0.45
N LEU A 100 -2.17 -10.57 -0.95
CA LEU A 100 -0.98 -11.29 -0.52
C LEU A 100 0.30 -10.52 -0.87
N VAL A 101 0.34 -9.91 -2.06
CA VAL A 101 1.48 -9.08 -2.46
C VAL A 101 1.65 -7.92 -1.49
N LEU A 102 0.58 -7.22 -1.15
CA LEU A 102 0.65 -6.10 -0.21
C LEU A 102 1.14 -6.55 1.16
N GLU A 103 0.66 -7.70 1.64
CA GLU A 103 1.09 -8.24 2.93
C GLU A 103 2.57 -8.60 2.92
N GLU A 104 3.05 -9.21 1.82
CA GLU A 104 4.47 -9.52 1.68
C GLU A 104 5.32 -8.26 1.64
N LEU A 105 4.89 -7.26 0.88
CA LEU A 105 5.60 -5.99 0.79
C LEU A 105 5.67 -5.30 2.16
N MET A 106 4.57 -5.35 2.90
CA MET A 106 4.53 -4.76 4.24
C MET A 106 5.49 -5.48 5.17
N THR A 107 5.48 -6.82 5.13
CA THR A 107 6.40 -7.64 5.93
C THR A 107 7.85 -7.33 5.62
N ARG A 108 8.17 -7.05 4.37
CA ARG A 108 9.52 -6.71 3.93
C ARG A 108 9.90 -5.25 4.17
N GLY A 109 8.99 -4.46 4.72
CA GLY A 109 9.23 -3.05 4.97
C GLY A 109 9.27 -2.20 3.71
N MET A 110 8.62 -2.66 2.64
CA MET A 110 8.68 -2.00 1.33
C MET A 110 7.55 -1.00 1.08
N LEU A 111 6.56 -0.94 1.96
CA LEU A 111 5.46 0.01 1.84
C LEU A 111 5.61 1.14 2.84
N ARG A 112 5.15 2.33 2.44
CA ARG A 112 5.07 3.49 3.34
C ARG A 112 3.80 3.42 4.17
N LEU A 113 2.68 3.08 3.53
CA LEU A 113 1.38 3.08 4.18
C LEU A 113 0.50 2.00 3.56
N LEU A 114 -0.14 1.21 4.42
CA LEU A 114 -1.18 0.28 4.01
C LEU A 114 -2.51 0.80 4.54
N ILE A 115 -3.47 1.00 3.65
CA ILE A 115 -4.80 1.50 4.02
C ILE A 115 -5.76 0.31 3.94
N ALA A 116 -6.31 -0.10 5.06
CA ALA A 116 -6.99 -1.38 5.14
C ALA A 116 -8.33 -1.31 5.85
N THR A 117 -9.23 -2.22 5.50
CA THR A 117 -10.43 -2.49 6.28
C THR A 117 -10.28 -3.84 6.96
N GLY A 118 -10.89 -3.99 8.13
CA GLY A 118 -10.90 -5.26 8.83
C GLY A 118 -9.54 -5.68 9.33
N THR A 119 -9.38 -6.99 9.52
CA THR A 119 -8.16 -7.56 10.06
C THR A 119 -7.22 -7.97 8.94
N VAL A 120 -6.01 -7.43 8.96
CA VAL A 120 -4.94 -7.89 8.09
C VAL A 120 -4.51 -9.27 8.59
N ALA A 121 -3.92 -10.11 7.72
CA ALA A 121 -3.61 -11.50 8.01
C ALA A 121 -3.06 -11.70 9.41
N ALA A 122 -3.72 -12.59 10.18
CA ALA A 122 -3.32 -12.89 11.54
C ALA A 122 -1.96 -13.60 11.54
N GLY A 123 -1.12 -13.26 12.50
CA GLY A 123 0.19 -13.88 12.66
C GLY A 123 1.28 -13.30 11.78
N VAL A 124 0.97 -12.35 10.94
CA VAL A 124 1.98 -11.64 10.18
C VAL A 124 2.54 -10.50 11.04
N ASP A 125 3.84 -10.50 11.21
CA ASP A 125 4.52 -9.48 12.00
C ASP A 125 5.00 -8.37 11.06
N PHE A 126 4.20 -7.32 10.97
CA PHE A 126 4.53 -6.20 10.10
C PHE A 126 5.48 -5.24 10.78
N PRO A 127 6.53 -4.75 10.07
CA PRO A 127 7.44 -3.75 10.63
C PRO A 127 6.81 -2.37 10.62
N ALA A 128 5.57 -2.25 11.03
CA ALA A 128 4.86 -0.98 11.09
C ALA A 128 5.16 -0.28 12.41
N ARG A 129 5.33 1.03 12.33
CA ARG A 129 5.54 1.85 13.51
C ARG A 129 4.24 2.42 14.06
N THR A 130 3.22 2.42 13.25
CA THR A 130 1.92 2.98 13.61
C THR A 130 0.78 2.19 13.03
#